data_7097ab3aa1935e992f884b78041dd97c
#
_entry.id   7097ab3aa1935e992f884b78041dd97c
#
_cell.length_a   1.000
_cell.length_b   1.000
_cell.length_c   1.000
_cell.angle_alpha   90.00
_cell.angle_beta   90.00
_cell.angle_gamma   90.00
#
_symmetry.space_group_name_H-M   'P 1'
#
loop_
_entity.id
_entity.type
_entity.pdbx_description
1 polymer ?
#
loop_
_entity_poly.entity_id
_entity_poly.type
_entity_poly.pdbx_seq_one_letter_code
_entity_poly.pdbx_strand_id
1 'polypeptide(L)'
;LALAEDVTTSRYELGAGFSTDSALRLRFNRDTPLLNEHGHSLRIESEFSEPRQAVEALYRIPHHDPLDDILELTAGMQGKNVQDTESLTATVGVRHAIKVFEDWSFGYGASVELERYTIASQAEKEVAYLLPATSISRTRIDPGVDPLSGSAWFSAIDFSDRVLGSPSDFLRWRGSGKWLAGLPDDNTTVLARLELGAILTDGFSNLPASLRFYAGGDNSIRGYDFEAAGPRDDEGKLTGGRYLAVGSIELSRRVLPRWRVAAFVDGGGAFTEDTDPFFQSAGLGLRWLSPVGQVRLD
;
A
#
# COMPACT_ATOMS: atom_id res chain seq x y z
N LEU A 1 43.87 -4.21 -21.02
CA LEU A 1 43.03 -3.85 -19.86
C LEU A 1 42.11 -2.73 -20.34
N ALA A 2 40.88 -3.06 -20.70
CA ALA A 2 39.84 -2.07 -20.90
C ALA A 2 39.36 -1.64 -19.52
N LEU A 3 39.62 -0.38 -19.19
CA LEU A 3 38.92 0.27 -18.04
C LEU A 3 37.45 0.33 -18.44
N ALA A 4 36.62 -0.49 -17.80
CA ALA A 4 35.20 -0.29 -17.84
C ALA A 4 34.94 1.03 -17.10
N GLU A 5 34.53 2.06 -17.81
CA GLU A 5 33.96 3.24 -17.22
C GLU A 5 32.69 2.80 -16.50
N ASP A 6 32.62 2.99 -15.18
CA ASP A 6 31.41 2.76 -14.37
C ASP A 6 30.35 3.77 -14.80
N VAL A 7 29.57 3.42 -15.80
CA VAL A 7 28.44 4.23 -16.23
C VAL A 7 27.30 3.98 -15.25
N THR A 8 27.11 4.90 -14.32
CA THR A 8 25.93 4.95 -13.47
C THR A 8 24.69 5.15 -14.35
N THR A 9 24.05 4.07 -14.73
CA THR A 9 22.87 4.10 -15.61
C THR A 9 21.62 4.27 -14.76
N SER A 10 21.03 5.46 -14.80
CA SER A 10 19.70 5.70 -14.22
C SER A 10 18.62 5.26 -15.19
N ARG A 11 17.63 4.53 -14.70
CA ARG A 11 16.39 4.20 -15.42
C ARG A 11 15.31 5.20 -15.01
N TYR A 12 14.59 5.70 -16.01
CA TYR A 12 13.46 6.59 -15.80
C TYR A 12 12.19 5.92 -16.30
N GLU A 13 11.14 5.98 -15.51
CA GLU A 13 9.83 5.43 -15.84
C GLU A 13 8.79 6.52 -15.71
N LEU A 14 8.00 6.70 -16.76
CA LEU A 14 6.85 7.60 -16.78
C LEU A 14 5.61 6.74 -16.90
N GLY A 15 4.65 6.95 -16.03
CA GLY A 15 3.35 6.29 -16.05
C GLY A 15 2.23 7.31 -16.04
N ALA A 16 1.19 7.04 -16.82
CA ALA A 16 -0.07 7.75 -16.73
C ALA A 16 -1.19 6.71 -16.60
N GLY A 17 -2.14 6.98 -15.75
CA GLY A 17 -3.29 6.11 -15.50
C GLY A 17 -4.52 6.93 -15.19
N PHE A 18 -5.67 6.30 -15.33
CA PHE A 18 -6.96 6.85 -14.96
C PHE A 18 -7.72 5.80 -14.16
N SER A 19 -8.36 6.20 -13.08
CA SER A 19 -9.31 5.37 -12.34
C SER A 19 -10.43 6.25 -11.78
N THR A 20 -11.53 5.63 -11.39
CA THR A 20 -12.64 6.32 -10.72
C THR A 20 -12.23 6.87 -9.36
N ASP A 21 -11.29 6.22 -8.67
CA ASP A 21 -10.78 6.61 -7.36
C ASP A 21 -9.86 7.84 -7.39
N SER A 22 -9.03 7.95 -8.43
CA SER A 22 -7.93 8.94 -8.45
C SER A 22 -7.96 9.87 -9.64
N ALA A 23 -9.02 9.78 -10.50
CA ALA A 23 -9.07 10.50 -11.78
C ALA A 23 -7.76 10.27 -12.57
N LEU A 24 -7.11 11.32 -13.03
CA LEU A 24 -5.81 11.22 -13.68
C LEU A 24 -4.71 11.01 -12.63
N ARG A 25 -3.87 10.00 -12.87
CA ARG A 25 -2.67 9.72 -12.07
C ARG A 25 -1.44 9.77 -12.95
N LEU A 26 -0.46 10.52 -12.53
CA LEU A 26 0.86 10.59 -13.14
C LEU A 26 1.89 10.01 -12.17
N ARG A 27 2.78 9.19 -12.69
CA ARG A 27 3.92 8.64 -11.93
C ARG A 27 5.21 8.95 -12.65
N PHE A 28 6.20 9.32 -11.89
CA PHE A 28 7.57 9.46 -12.34
C PHE A 28 8.47 8.72 -11.37
N ASN A 29 9.22 7.74 -11.89
CA ASN A 29 10.18 7.00 -11.10
C ASN A 29 11.58 7.17 -11.72
N ARG A 30 12.56 7.33 -10.84
CA ARG A 30 13.97 7.23 -11.20
C ARG A 30 14.58 6.12 -10.36
N ASP A 31 15.21 5.17 -11.03
CA ASP A 31 15.93 4.07 -10.40
C ASP A 31 17.40 4.12 -10.82
N THR A 32 18.30 4.22 -9.87
CA THR A 32 19.74 4.19 -10.05
C THR A 32 20.27 2.97 -9.30
N PRO A 33 20.36 1.81 -9.96
CA PRO A 33 20.65 0.53 -9.31
C PRO A 33 22.08 0.41 -8.80
N LEU A 34 23.01 1.17 -9.36
CA LEU A 34 24.40 1.23 -8.93
C LEU A 34 24.83 2.70 -8.83
N LEU A 35 24.79 3.23 -7.62
CA LEU A 35 25.14 4.63 -7.35
C LEU A 35 26.64 4.82 -7.10
N ASN A 36 27.30 3.80 -6.56
CA ASN A 36 28.73 3.80 -6.24
C ASN A 36 29.32 2.39 -6.30
N GLU A 37 30.64 2.27 -6.15
CA GLU A 37 31.41 1.01 -6.16
C GLU A 37 31.05 0.04 -5.02
N HIS A 38 30.37 0.53 -3.96
CA HIS A 38 29.90 -0.29 -2.85
C HIS A 38 28.52 -0.93 -3.11
N GLY A 39 27.96 -0.76 -4.30
CA GLY A 39 26.68 -1.36 -4.68
C GLY A 39 25.44 -0.66 -4.14
N HIS A 40 25.57 0.58 -3.65
CA HIS A 40 24.41 1.34 -3.18
C HIS A 40 23.48 1.68 -4.32
N SER A 41 22.18 1.74 -4.05
CA SER A 41 21.17 2.15 -5.03
C SER A 41 20.28 3.26 -4.48
N LEU A 42 19.70 4.03 -5.40
CA LEU A 42 18.75 5.10 -5.08
C LEU A 42 17.54 4.97 -6.00
N ARG A 43 16.36 4.91 -5.39
CA ARG A 43 15.08 4.99 -6.08
C ARG A 43 14.33 6.23 -5.62
N ILE A 44 13.81 7.01 -6.56
CA ILE A 44 12.90 8.13 -6.30
C ILE A 44 11.60 7.81 -7.00
N GLU A 45 10.51 7.82 -6.25
CA GLU A 45 9.16 7.59 -6.74
C GLU A 45 8.32 8.85 -6.52
N SER A 46 7.56 9.24 -7.52
CA SER A 46 6.65 10.38 -7.42
C SER A 46 5.31 9.99 -8.00
N GLU A 47 4.25 10.30 -7.29
CA GLU A 47 2.86 10.10 -7.71
C GLU A 47 2.08 11.40 -7.54
N PHE A 48 1.35 11.78 -8.57
CA PHE A 48 0.49 12.95 -8.59
C PHE A 48 -0.89 12.53 -9.08
N SER A 49 -1.88 12.64 -8.21
CA SER A 49 -3.30 12.47 -8.51
C SER A 49 -4.12 13.48 -7.71
N GLU A 50 -5.40 13.63 -8.02
CA GLU A 50 -6.26 14.57 -7.29
C GLU A 50 -6.30 14.27 -5.78
N PRO A 51 -6.55 13.01 -5.33
CA PRO A 51 -6.64 12.69 -3.92
C PRO A 51 -5.28 12.56 -3.22
N ARG A 52 -4.16 12.43 -3.98
CA ARG A 52 -2.85 12.13 -3.39
C ARG A 52 -1.70 12.67 -4.22
N GLN A 53 -0.78 13.38 -3.55
CA GLN A 53 0.51 13.76 -4.10
C GLN A 53 1.60 13.20 -3.18
N ALA A 54 2.56 12.47 -3.74
CA ALA A 54 3.62 11.85 -2.95
C ALA A 54 4.95 11.88 -3.69
N VAL A 55 6.02 12.09 -2.93
CA VAL A 55 7.40 11.89 -3.39
C VAL A 55 8.13 11.11 -2.30
N GLU A 56 8.83 10.05 -2.70
CA GLU A 56 9.61 9.21 -1.80
C GLU A 56 10.98 8.92 -2.40
N ALA A 57 12.01 8.99 -1.58
CA ALA A 57 13.36 8.55 -1.90
C ALA A 57 13.74 7.36 -1.03
N LEU A 58 14.20 6.29 -1.65
CA LEU A 58 14.64 5.06 -1.01
C LEU A 58 16.11 4.83 -1.37
N TYR A 59 16.98 4.93 -0.38
CA TYR A 59 18.41 4.66 -0.51
C TYR A 59 18.73 3.32 0.12
N ARG A 60 19.33 2.41 -0.67
CA ARG A 60 19.64 1.05 -0.25
C ARG A 60 21.13 0.85 -0.13
N ILE A 61 21.54 0.26 0.96
CA ILE A 61 22.91 -0.10 1.29
C ILE A 61 22.96 -1.61 1.46
N PRO A 62 23.62 -2.36 0.53
CA PRO A 62 23.85 -3.77 0.71
C PRO A 62 24.75 -4.00 1.93
N HIS A 63 24.44 -5.03 2.72
CA HIS A 63 25.21 -5.37 3.91
C HIS A 63 26.05 -6.64 3.68
N HIS A 64 25.63 -7.80 4.19
CA HIS A 64 26.39 -9.05 4.02
C HIS A 64 26.12 -9.73 2.68
N ASP A 65 24.88 -9.74 2.23
CA ASP A 65 24.45 -10.27 0.94
C ASP A 65 23.68 -9.18 0.19
N PRO A 66 24.17 -8.74 -0.98
CA PRO A 66 23.53 -7.65 -1.73
C PRO A 66 22.10 -7.90 -2.17
N LEU A 67 21.65 -9.15 -2.19
CA LEU A 67 20.30 -9.53 -2.61
C LEU A 67 19.37 -9.80 -1.42
N ASP A 68 19.94 -10.25 -0.31
CA ASP A 68 19.18 -10.84 0.79
C ASP A 68 19.34 -10.08 2.13
N ASP A 69 20.24 -9.08 2.20
CA ASP A 69 20.55 -8.31 3.42
C ASP A 69 20.81 -6.84 3.07
N ILE A 70 19.80 -5.98 3.28
CA ILE A 70 19.80 -4.61 2.81
C ILE A 70 19.37 -3.66 3.94
N LEU A 71 20.16 -2.62 4.16
CA LEU A 71 19.76 -1.47 4.96
C LEU A 71 19.10 -0.42 4.05
N GLU A 72 17.87 -0.03 4.36
CA GLU A 72 17.07 0.94 3.63
C GLU A 72 16.93 2.22 4.43
N LEU A 73 17.23 3.37 3.80
CA LEU A 73 16.93 4.70 4.33
C LEU A 73 15.83 5.30 3.46
N THR A 74 14.75 5.74 4.09
CA THR A 74 13.59 6.31 3.42
C THR A 74 13.42 7.78 3.81
N ALA A 75 13.11 8.63 2.86
CA ALA A 75 12.65 10.00 3.10
C ALA A 75 11.51 10.31 2.13
N GLY A 76 10.39 10.84 2.62
CA GLY A 76 9.24 11.10 1.78
C GLY A 76 8.33 12.20 2.30
N MET A 77 7.50 12.73 1.40
CA MET A 77 6.40 13.63 1.72
C MET A 77 5.15 13.18 0.97
N GLN A 78 4.00 13.25 1.63
CA GLN A 78 2.71 12.94 1.05
C GLN A 78 1.68 13.97 1.47
N GLY A 79 1.02 14.58 0.49
CA GLY A 79 -0.23 15.31 0.67
C GLY A 79 -1.40 14.39 0.31
N LYS A 80 -2.46 14.40 1.11
CA LYS A 80 -3.68 13.63 0.92
C LYS A 80 -4.88 14.53 1.15
N ASN A 81 -5.85 14.50 0.23
CA ASN A 81 -7.14 15.17 0.37
C ASN A 81 -8.20 14.20 -0.15
N VAL A 82 -8.82 13.46 0.78
CA VAL A 82 -9.76 12.37 0.46
C VAL A 82 -10.92 12.42 1.42
N GLN A 83 -12.14 12.49 0.87
CA GLN A 83 -13.37 12.58 1.65
C GLN A 83 -13.29 13.74 2.66
N ASP A 84 -13.41 13.44 3.95
CA ASP A 84 -13.36 14.41 5.04
C ASP A 84 -11.99 14.47 5.72
N THR A 85 -10.94 14.04 5.03
CA THR A 85 -9.57 13.97 5.56
C THR A 85 -8.61 14.75 4.69
N GLU A 86 -7.92 15.71 5.29
CA GLU A 86 -6.78 16.41 4.69
C GLU A 86 -5.54 16.18 5.54
N SER A 87 -4.43 15.78 4.92
CA SER A 87 -3.16 15.59 5.64
C SER A 87 -1.95 15.90 4.78
N LEU A 88 -0.90 16.37 5.45
CA LEU A 88 0.44 16.53 4.90
C LEU A 88 1.40 15.79 5.84
N THR A 89 2.00 14.72 5.35
CA THR A 89 2.90 13.85 6.11
C THR A 89 4.31 13.95 5.55
N ALA A 90 5.31 14.12 6.43
CA ALA A 90 6.72 13.97 6.10
C ALA A 90 7.29 12.80 6.91
N THR A 91 8.01 11.90 6.26
CA THR A 91 8.55 10.68 6.86
C THR A 91 10.04 10.57 6.60
N VAL A 92 10.81 10.20 7.63
CA VAL A 92 12.19 9.74 7.50
C VAL A 92 12.33 8.44 8.29
N GLY A 93 12.93 7.43 7.68
CA GLY A 93 13.02 6.12 8.29
C GLY A 93 14.29 5.36 7.97
N VAL A 94 14.58 4.38 8.81
CA VAL A 94 15.61 3.36 8.60
C VAL A 94 14.99 1.99 8.80
N ARG A 95 15.28 1.07 7.91
CA ARG A 95 14.80 -0.30 7.96
C ARG A 95 15.90 -1.26 7.54
N HIS A 96 16.09 -2.33 8.29
CA HIS A 96 16.91 -3.45 7.87
C HIS A 96 16.01 -4.55 7.32
N ALA A 97 16.21 -4.95 6.09
CA ALA A 97 15.46 -5.98 5.39
C ALA A 97 16.36 -7.19 5.15
N ILE A 98 15.93 -8.35 5.63
CA ILE A 98 16.68 -9.61 5.56
C ILE A 98 15.77 -10.67 4.95
N LYS A 99 16.28 -11.43 4.00
CA LYS A 99 15.61 -12.62 3.50
C LYS A 99 15.92 -13.80 4.44
N VAL A 100 14.88 -14.35 5.04
CA VAL A 100 15.04 -15.38 6.09
C VAL A 100 14.84 -16.80 5.57
N PHE A 101 14.08 -16.99 4.48
CA PHE A 101 13.86 -18.23 3.76
C PHE A 101 13.73 -17.90 2.27
N GLU A 102 13.63 -18.91 1.40
CA GLU A 102 13.62 -18.71 -0.06
C GLU A 102 12.74 -17.56 -0.56
N ASP A 103 11.52 -17.42 -0.01
CA ASP A 103 10.52 -16.44 -0.46
C ASP A 103 10.10 -15.45 0.64
N TRP A 104 10.65 -15.54 1.86
CA TRP A 104 10.25 -14.70 2.98
C TRP A 104 11.26 -13.60 3.25
N SER A 105 10.76 -12.39 3.42
CA SER A 105 11.55 -11.23 3.84
C SER A 105 11.06 -10.74 5.18
N PHE A 106 11.99 -10.58 6.11
CA PHE A 106 11.77 -9.97 7.41
C PHE A 106 12.38 -8.57 7.43
N GLY A 107 11.70 -7.61 8.00
CA GLY A 107 12.19 -6.24 8.14
C GLY A 107 11.94 -5.70 9.55
N TYR A 108 12.89 -4.93 10.06
CA TYR A 108 12.74 -4.19 11.30
C TYR A 108 13.41 -2.82 11.18
N GLY A 109 12.90 -1.85 11.90
CA GLY A 109 13.43 -0.48 11.82
C GLY A 109 12.58 0.51 12.59
N ALA A 110 12.77 1.78 12.28
CA ALA A 110 11.96 2.84 12.84
C ALA A 110 11.84 4.01 11.85
N SER A 111 10.75 4.73 11.93
CA SER A 111 10.55 6.00 11.21
C SER A 111 10.11 7.11 12.16
N VAL A 112 10.39 8.35 11.75
CA VAL A 112 9.80 9.54 12.32
C VAL A 112 8.81 10.08 11.29
N GLU A 113 7.58 10.27 11.73
CA GLU A 113 6.51 10.88 10.93
C GLU A 113 6.10 12.21 11.56
N LEU A 114 6.13 13.28 10.75
CA LEU A 114 5.57 14.58 11.06
C LEU A 114 4.30 14.73 10.23
N GLU A 115 3.17 14.92 10.87
CA GLU A 115 1.90 15.05 10.16
C GLU A 115 1.10 16.26 10.65
N ARG A 116 0.65 17.07 9.67
CA ARG A 116 -0.38 18.09 9.84
C ARG A 116 -1.65 17.54 9.21
N TYR A 117 -2.75 17.51 9.95
CA TYR A 117 -3.98 16.87 9.49
C TYR A 117 -5.25 17.50 10.03
N THR A 118 -6.32 17.35 9.24
CA THR A 118 -7.71 17.58 9.63
C THR A 118 -8.50 16.31 9.33
N ILE A 119 -9.31 15.85 10.27
CA ILE A 119 -10.22 14.70 10.10
C ILE A 119 -11.62 15.15 10.50
N ALA A 120 -12.57 14.96 9.59
CA ALA A 120 -13.96 15.28 9.80
C ALA A 120 -14.15 16.75 10.25
N SER A 121 -14.84 16.98 11.37
CA SER A 121 -15.10 18.32 11.92
C SER A 121 -14.05 18.79 12.93
N GLN A 122 -12.93 18.05 13.09
CA GLN A 122 -11.90 18.42 14.06
C GLN A 122 -11.05 19.59 13.55
N ALA A 123 -10.50 20.37 14.50
CA ALA A 123 -9.52 21.39 14.17
C ALA A 123 -8.22 20.75 13.65
N GLU A 124 -7.50 21.49 12.81
CA GLU A 124 -6.17 21.09 12.32
C GLU A 124 -5.23 20.80 13.50
N LYS A 125 -4.51 19.70 13.41
CA LYS A 125 -3.52 19.26 14.39
C LYS A 125 -2.17 19.02 13.70
N GLU A 126 -1.10 19.21 14.45
CA GLU A 126 0.25 18.85 14.03
C GLU A 126 0.87 17.94 15.09
N VAL A 127 1.44 16.82 14.64
CA VAL A 127 1.99 15.79 15.52
C VAL A 127 3.29 15.22 14.96
N ALA A 128 4.12 14.70 15.85
CA ALA A 128 5.33 13.96 15.52
C ALA A 128 5.30 12.60 16.21
N TYR A 129 5.52 11.53 15.47
CA TYR A 129 5.58 10.17 15.98
C TYR A 129 6.91 9.51 15.66
N LEU A 130 7.51 8.85 16.65
CA LEU A 130 8.53 7.84 16.43
C LEU A 130 7.85 6.48 16.37
N LEU A 131 8.06 5.74 15.28
CA LEU A 131 7.38 4.51 14.93
C LEU A 131 8.37 3.37 14.72
N PRO A 132 8.82 2.69 15.78
CA PRO A 132 9.47 1.39 15.63
C PRO A 132 8.51 0.39 14.97
N ALA A 133 9.03 -0.40 14.04
CA ALA A 133 8.21 -1.32 13.27
C ALA A 133 8.95 -2.62 12.94
N THR A 134 8.18 -3.69 12.80
CA THR A 134 8.62 -4.97 12.23
C THR A 134 7.66 -5.41 11.15
N SER A 135 8.17 -6.13 10.15
CA SER A 135 7.34 -6.66 9.08
C SER A 135 7.86 -7.99 8.58
N ILE A 136 6.96 -8.82 8.10
CA ILE A 136 7.26 -10.04 7.36
C ILE A 136 6.44 -10.06 6.09
N SER A 137 7.05 -10.45 4.98
CA SER A 137 6.37 -10.54 3.70
C SER A 137 6.85 -11.74 2.90
N ARG A 138 5.99 -12.19 2.00
CA ARG A 138 6.28 -13.24 1.04
C ARG A 138 5.55 -12.94 -0.26
N THR A 139 6.25 -13.07 -1.38
CA THR A 139 5.64 -12.97 -2.70
C THR A 139 6.14 -14.10 -3.58
N ARG A 140 5.21 -14.87 -4.12
CA ARG A 140 5.47 -15.95 -5.06
C ARG A 140 4.44 -15.85 -6.18
N ILE A 141 4.87 -15.54 -7.38
CA ILE A 141 4.01 -15.37 -8.56
C ILE A 141 4.65 -16.11 -9.72
N ASP A 142 3.85 -16.84 -10.47
CA ASP A 142 4.31 -17.47 -11.71
C ASP A 142 4.87 -16.41 -12.67
N PRO A 143 5.96 -16.71 -13.36
CA PRO A 143 6.53 -15.77 -14.32
C PRO A 143 5.58 -15.55 -15.50
N GLY A 144 5.54 -14.32 -15.99
CA GLY A 144 4.76 -13.96 -17.18
C GLY A 144 3.88 -12.72 -16.99
N VAL A 145 3.23 -12.31 -18.08
CA VAL A 145 2.37 -11.13 -18.14
C VAL A 145 0.94 -11.45 -17.65
N ASP A 146 0.56 -12.73 -17.69
CA ASP A 146 -0.78 -13.23 -17.30
C ASP A 146 -0.62 -14.48 -16.43
N PRO A 147 -0.12 -14.33 -15.17
CA PRO A 147 0.12 -15.46 -14.29
C PRO A 147 -1.16 -16.22 -13.98
N LEU A 148 -1.06 -17.54 -13.88
CA LEU A 148 -2.19 -18.42 -13.50
C LEU A 148 -2.17 -18.76 -12.02
N SER A 149 -1.03 -18.64 -11.34
CA SER A 149 -0.95 -18.87 -9.91
C SER A 149 -0.04 -17.88 -9.23
N GLY A 150 -0.26 -17.70 -7.93
CA GLY A 150 0.60 -16.86 -7.11
C GLY A 150 0.00 -16.58 -5.74
N SER A 151 0.85 -16.13 -4.84
CA SER A 151 0.42 -15.62 -3.54
C SER A 151 1.33 -14.48 -3.09
N ALA A 152 0.75 -13.53 -2.39
CA ALA A 152 1.48 -12.47 -1.72
C ALA A 152 0.91 -12.29 -0.31
N TRP A 153 1.79 -12.23 0.69
CA TRP A 153 1.47 -12.06 2.09
C TRP A 153 2.28 -10.93 2.66
N PHE A 154 1.66 -10.15 3.50
CA PHE A 154 2.31 -9.10 4.25
C PHE A 154 1.72 -9.03 5.66
N SER A 155 2.58 -8.86 6.66
CA SER A 155 2.16 -8.52 8.02
C SER A 155 3.17 -7.55 8.62
N ALA A 156 2.70 -6.52 9.30
CA ALA A 156 3.52 -5.54 9.98
C ALA A 156 2.91 -5.16 11.32
N ILE A 157 3.79 -4.89 12.27
CA ILE A 157 3.45 -4.30 13.56
C ILE A 157 4.28 -3.04 13.70
N ASP A 158 3.65 -1.94 14.03
CA ASP A 158 4.28 -0.70 14.44
C ASP A 158 3.66 -0.22 15.75
N PHE A 159 4.45 0.46 16.54
CA PHE A 159 3.99 0.97 17.84
C PHE A 159 4.55 2.37 18.11
N SER A 160 3.96 3.02 19.06
CA SER A 160 4.39 4.32 19.57
C SER A 160 4.23 4.36 21.08
N ASP A 161 5.09 5.10 21.74
CA ASP A 161 5.12 5.22 23.19
C ASP A 161 5.48 6.65 23.59
N ARG A 162 4.79 7.20 24.58
CA ARG A 162 5.04 8.54 25.14
C ARG A 162 6.41 8.66 25.78
N VAL A 163 6.95 7.56 26.31
CA VAL A 163 8.33 7.52 26.84
C VAL A 163 9.36 7.78 25.74
N LEU A 164 9.04 7.44 24.49
CA LEU A 164 9.83 7.72 23.29
C LEU A 164 9.57 9.12 22.70
N GLY A 165 8.78 9.97 23.38
CA GLY A 165 8.49 11.34 22.97
C GLY A 165 7.32 11.50 22.01
N SER A 166 6.56 10.45 21.78
CA SER A 166 5.36 10.50 20.91
C SER A 166 4.12 11.01 21.66
N PRO A 167 3.11 11.56 20.96
CA PRO A 167 1.91 12.14 21.61
C PRO A 167 1.00 11.12 22.28
N SER A 168 1.00 9.88 21.82
CA SER A 168 0.12 8.81 22.33
C SER A 168 0.74 7.42 22.19
N ASP A 169 0.25 6.51 23.03
CA ASP A 169 0.64 5.11 23.03
C ASP A 169 -0.31 4.33 22.14
N PHE A 170 0.25 3.51 21.25
CA PHE A 170 -0.54 2.56 20.46
C PHE A 170 0.32 1.38 19.98
N LEU A 171 -0.37 0.30 19.66
CA LEU A 171 0.14 -0.83 18.87
C LEU A 171 -0.77 -0.99 17.65
N ARG A 172 -0.21 -0.90 16.44
CA ARG A 172 -0.94 -1.11 15.19
C ARG A 172 -0.43 -2.36 14.49
N TRP A 173 -1.34 -3.26 14.18
CA TRP A 173 -1.08 -4.40 13.32
C TRP A 173 -1.77 -4.22 11.98
N ARG A 174 -1.08 -4.61 10.89
CA ARG A 174 -1.61 -4.62 9.52
C ARG A 174 -1.24 -5.94 8.86
N GLY A 175 -2.21 -6.55 8.19
CA GLY A 175 -2.01 -7.78 7.45
C GLY A 175 -2.72 -7.75 6.11
N SER A 176 -2.11 -8.31 5.07
CA SER A 176 -2.78 -8.52 3.79
C SER A 176 -2.36 -9.84 3.16
N GLY A 177 -3.28 -10.40 2.39
CA GLY A 177 -3.06 -11.61 1.63
C GLY A 177 -3.73 -11.52 0.27
N LYS A 178 -3.04 -12.04 -0.77
CA LYS A 178 -3.56 -12.20 -2.12
C LYS A 178 -3.22 -13.60 -2.60
N TRP A 179 -4.19 -14.28 -3.19
CA TRP A 179 -4.03 -15.62 -3.75
C TRP A 179 -4.64 -15.66 -5.13
N LEU A 180 -3.87 -16.08 -6.08
CA LEU A 180 -4.29 -16.35 -7.46
C LEU A 180 -4.16 -17.84 -7.72
N ALA A 181 -5.22 -18.47 -8.18
CA ALA A 181 -5.25 -19.88 -8.56
C ALA A 181 -5.91 -20.07 -9.92
N GLY A 182 -5.22 -20.71 -10.85
CA GLY A 182 -5.79 -21.19 -12.11
C GLY A 182 -6.63 -22.44 -11.91
N LEU A 183 -7.75 -22.53 -12.62
CA LEU A 183 -8.52 -23.75 -12.71
C LEU A 183 -7.95 -24.70 -13.78
N PRO A 184 -8.30 -26.00 -13.79
CA PRO A 184 -7.74 -26.98 -14.70
C PRO A 184 -7.99 -26.72 -16.19
N ASP A 185 -8.84 -25.75 -16.54
CA ASP A 185 -9.12 -25.35 -17.91
C ASP A 185 -8.10 -24.34 -18.48
N ASP A 186 -7.09 -23.93 -17.68
CA ASP A 186 -6.06 -22.94 -18.00
C ASP A 186 -6.57 -21.55 -18.49
N ASN A 187 -7.87 -21.36 -18.48
CA ASN A 187 -8.53 -20.15 -18.93
C ASN A 187 -9.21 -19.38 -17.80
N THR A 188 -9.51 -20.07 -16.71
CA THR A 188 -10.23 -19.50 -15.56
C THR A 188 -9.29 -19.36 -14.37
N THR A 189 -9.32 -18.20 -13.72
CA THR A 189 -8.56 -17.92 -12.50
C THR A 189 -9.47 -17.41 -11.40
N VAL A 190 -9.14 -17.77 -10.16
CA VAL A 190 -9.75 -17.21 -8.95
C VAL A 190 -8.71 -16.35 -8.26
N LEU A 191 -9.05 -15.10 -7.99
CA LEU A 191 -8.26 -14.19 -7.16
C LEU A 191 -9.00 -13.94 -5.86
N ALA A 192 -8.37 -14.26 -4.73
CA ALA A 192 -8.86 -13.89 -3.41
C ALA A 192 -7.94 -12.82 -2.80
N ARG A 193 -8.53 -11.82 -2.13
CA ARG A 193 -7.82 -10.78 -1.39
C ARG A 193 -8.39 -10.67 0.01
N LEU A 194 -7.52 -10.41 0.98
CA LEU A 194 -7.89 -10.15 2.36
C LEU A 194 -7.00 -9.03 2.91
N GLU A 195 -7.60 -8.06 3.57
CA GLU A 195 -6.90 -7.00 4.29
C GLU A 195 -7.47 -6.90 5.69
N LEU A 196 -6.59 -6.93 6.69
CA LEU A 196 -6.93 -6.88 8.10
C LEU A 196 -6.07 -5.82 8.80
N GLY A 197 -6.62 -5.16 9.80
CA GLY A 197 -5.90 -4.21 10.62
C GLY A 197 -6.53 -4.03 12.00
N ALA A 198 -5.69 -3.71 12.98
CA ALA A 198 -6.14 -3.41 14.33
C ALA A 198 -5.20 -2.39 14.99
N ILE A 199 -5.77 -1.43 15.72
CA ILE A 199 -5.06 -0.46 16.53
C ILE A 199 -5.50 -0.61 17.98
N LEU A 200 -4.56 -0.96 18.85
CA LEU A 200 -4.75 -1.01 20.30
C LEU A 200 -4.26 0.31 20.89
N THR A 201 -5.15 1.11 21.43
CA THR A 201 -4.86 2.41 22.06
C THR A 201 -6.03 2.86 22.93
N ASP A 202 -5.74 3.63 23.96
CA ASP A 202 -6.76 4.28 24.78
C ASP A 202 -7.19 5.66 24.23
N GLY A 203 -6.42 6.21 23.28
CA GLY A 203 -6.61 7.55 22.72
C GLY A 203 -6.82 7.60 21.21
N PHE A 204 -7.70 6.76 20.66
CA PHE A 204 -7.92 6.66 19.22
C PHE A 204 -8.22 8.00 18.53
N SER A 205 -9.02 8.86 19.16
CA SER A 205 -9.38 10.19 18.62
C SER A 205 -8.19 11.14 18.44
N ASN A 206 -7.04 10.85 19.08
CA ASN A 206 -5.83 11.64 18.98
C ASN A 206 -4.85 11.13 17.92
N LEU A 207 -5.15 9.98 17.31
CA LEU A 207 -4.31 9.44 16.25
C LEU A 207 -4.50 10.22 14.94
N PRO A 208 -3.41 10.53 14.23
CA PRO A 208 -3.45 11.21 12.94
C PRO A 208 -4.06 10.33 11.85
N ALA A 209 -4.36 10.95 10.71
CA ALA A 209 -5.01 10.28 9.59
C ALA A 209 -4.19 9.13 9.01
N SER A 210 -2.85 9.27 8.94
CA SER A 210 -1.93 8.24 8.43
C SER A 210 -1.95 6.94 9.23
N LEU A 211 -2.31 7.02 10.50
CA LEU A 211 -2.32 5.86 11.39
C LEU A 211 -3.67 5.15 11.44
N ARG A 212 -4.78 5.79 11.01
CA ARG A 212 -6.12 5.19 10.99
C ARG A 212 -6.34 4.30 9.77
N PHE A 213 -7.36 3.46 9.83
CA PHE A 213 -7.77 2.62 8.71
C PHE A 213 -8.91 3.25 7.92
N TYR A 214 -8.83 3.07 6.60
CA TYR A 214 -9.85 3.49 5.64
C TYR A 214 -10.11 2.34 4.65
N ALA A 215 -11.33 2.23 4.14
CA ALA A 215 -11.71 1.23 3.15
C ALA A 215 -12.60 1.87 2.07
N GLY A 216 -12.78 1.16 0.96
CA GLY A 216 -13.49 1.62 -0.24
C GLY A 216 -12.55 1.90 -1.40
N GLY A 217 -13.09 1.85 -2.61
CA GLY A 217 -12.37 2.06 -3.86
C GLY A 217 -12.00 0.78 -4.61
N ASP A 218 -11.41 0.96 -5.79
CA ASP A 218 -11.14 -0.10 -6.79
C ASP A 218 -10.28 -1.25 -6.28
N ASN A 219 -9.40 -0.98 -5.31
CA ASN A 219 -8.51 -1.97 -4.72
C ASN A 219 -8.97 -2.47 -3.34
N SER A 220 -10.12 -2.01 -2.85
CA SER A 220 -10.69 -2.36 -1.55
C SER A 220 -12.10 -2.94 -1.76
N ILE A 221 -13.15 -2.14 -1.62
CA ILE A 221 -14.55 -2.52 -1.86
C ILE A 221 -15.04 -1.74 -3.08
N ARG A 222 -15.09 -2.38 -4.23
CA ARG A 222 -15.49 -1.76 -5.50
C ARG A 222 -16.92 -1.26 -5.46
N GLY A 223 -17.20 -0.16 -6.18
CA GLY A 223 -18.52 0.47 -6.19
C GLY A 223 -18.76 1.47 -5.06
N TYR A 224 -17.81 1.60 -4.13
CA TYR A 224 -17.76 2.69 -3.15
C TYR A 224 -16.59 3.59 -3.50
N ASP A 225 -16.76 4.89 -3.25
CA ASP A 225 -15.71 5.88 -3.46
C ASP A 225 -14.44 5.54 -2.63
N PHE A 226 -13.31 6.05 -3.11
CA PHE A 226 -12.02 5.84 -2.46
C PHE A 226 -12.05 6.27 -1.00
N GLU A 227 -11.73 5.33 -0.09
CA GLU A 227 -11.73 5.52 1.36
C GLU A 227 -13.07 5.93 1.99
N ALA A 228 -14.21 5.69 1.34
CA ALA A 228 -15.53 6.12 1.81
C ALA A 228 -16.26 5.10 2.70
N ALA A 229 -15.75 3.86 2.80
CA ALA A 229 -16.38 2.76 3.54
C ALA A 229 -15.82 2.67 4.97
N GLY A 230 -16.32 3.50 5.87
CA GLY A 230 -15.84 3.57 7.25
C GLY A 230 -16.79 4.32 8.20
N PRO A 231 -16.38 4.40 9.47
CA PRO A 231 -17.16 5.06 10.53
C PRO A 231 -17.26 6.56 10.28
N ARG A 232 -18.39 7.12 10.71
CA ARG A 232 -18.71 8.54 10.58
C ARG A 232 -19.02 9.15 11.95
N ASP A 233 -18.75 10.44 12.09
CA ASP A 233 -19.16 11.20 13.27
C ASP A 233 -20.67 11.56 13.22
N ASP A 234 -21.13 12.28 14.25
CA ASP A 234 -22.54 12.73 14.37
C ASP A 234 -22.97 13.69 13.24
N GLU A 235 -22.00 14.32 12.54
CA GLU A 235 -22.25 15.18 11.38
C GLU A 235 -22.23 14.40 10.06
N GLY A 236 -21.99 13.08 10.10
CA GLY A 236 -21.93 12.20 8.95
C GLY A 236 -20.58 12.20 8.21
N LYS A 237 -19.54 12.80 8.78
CA LYS A 237 -18.19 12.88 8.21
C LYS A 237 -17.33 11.68 8.58
N LEU A 238 -16.51 11.22 7.64
CA LEU A 238 -15.62 10.08 7.83
C LEU A 238 -14.50 10.38 8.83
N THR A 239 -14.33 9.47 9.78
CA THR A 239 -13.36 9.61 10.87
C THR A 239 -12.17 8.65 10.75
N GLY A 240 -12.26 7.65 9.85
CA GLY A 240 -11.34 6.51 9.83
C GLY A 240 -11.57 5.54 10.99
N GLY A 241 -11.20 4.28 10.79
CA GLY A 241 -11.47 3.17 11.72
C GLY A 241 -10.27 2.75 12.56
N ARG A 242 -10.56 2.14 13.70
CA ARG A 242 -9.62 1.45 14.57
C ARG A 242 -9.28 0.06 14.05
N TYR A 243 -10.23 -0.57 13.36
CA TYR A 243 -10.12 -1.89 12.77
C TYR A 243 -10.35 -1.82 11.27
N LEU A 244 -9.73 -2.73 10.55
CA LEU A 244 -9.95 -2.93 9.11
C LEU A 244 -10.24 -4.41 8.88
N ALA A 245 -11.27 -4.70 8.11
CA ALA A 245 -11.51 -6.04 7.60
C ALA A 245 -12.15 -5.92 6.22
N VAL A 246 -11.40 -6.27 5.17
CA VAL A 246 -11.87 -6.23 3.78
C VAL A 246 -11.52 -7.54 3.11
N GLY A 247 -12.49 -8.16 2.47
CA GLY A 247 -12.33 -9.38 1.68
C GLY A 247 -12.86 -9.23 0.27
N SER A 248 -12.24 -9.91 -0.69
CA SER A 248 -12.64 -9.90 -2.09
C SER A 248 -12.38 -11.26 -2.71
N ILE A 249 -13.33 -11.73 -3.52
CA ILE A 249 -13.17 -12.89 -4.38
C ILE A 249 -13.56 -12.48 -5.80
N GLU A 250 -12.68 -12.76 -6.75
CA GLU A 250 -12.91 -12.53 -8.18
C GLU A 250 -12.67 -13.82 -8.96
N LEU A 251 -13.64 -14.21 -9.77
CA LEU A 251 -13.52 -15.26 -10.78
C LEU A 251 -13.35 -14.59 -12.13
N SER A 252 -12.26 -14.87 -12.84
CA SER A 252 -12.05 -14.33 -14.18
C SER A 252 -11.79 -15.44 -15.21
N ARG A 253 -12.38 -15.30 -16.40
CA ARG A 253 -12.26 -16.27 -17.49
C ARG A 253 -11.77 -15.59 -18.77
N ARG A 254 -10.75 -16.17 -19.39
CA ARG A 254 -10.27 -15.77 -20.71
C ARG A 254 -11.29 -16.18 -21.78
N VAL A 255 -11.83 -15.20 -22.49
CA VAL A 255 -12.81 -15.40 -23.57
C VAL A 255 -12.20 -15.19 -24.94
N LEU A 256 -11.15 -14.37 -25.03
CA LEU A 256 -10.33 -14.12 -26.21
C LEU A 256 -8.84 -14.02 -25.80
N PRO A 257 -7.88 -14.11 -26.72
CA PRO A 257 -6.44 -14.13 -26.36
C PRO A 257 -5.97 -13.00 -25.44
N ARG A 258 -6.61 -11.84 -25.50
CA ARG A 258 -6.27 -10.65 -24.70
C ARG A 258 -7.40 -10.14 -23.82
N TRP A 259 -8.53 -10.88 -23.75
CA TRP A 259 -9.71 -10.44 -23.03
C TRP A 259 -10.15 -11.47 -22.00
N ARG A 260 -10.43 -11.00 -20.80
CA ARG A 260 -11.08 -11.79 -19.74
C ARG A 260 -12.36 -11.10 -19.30
N VAL A 261 -13.37 -11.88 -19.01
CA VAL A 261 -14.54 -11.44 -18.24
C VAL A 261 -14.34 -11.84 -16.78
N ALA A 262 -14.81 -11.01 -15.87
CA ALA A 262 -14.70 -11.26 -14.45
C ALA A 262 -16.04 -11.06 -13.75
N ALA A 263 -16.24 -11.79 -12.65
CA ALA A 263 -17.31 -11.56 -11.70
C ALA A 263 -16.67 -11.49 -10.31
N PHE A 264 -17.14 -10.59 -9.46
CA PHE A 264 -16.54 -10.38 -8.15
C PHE A 264 -17.58 -10.13 -7.06
N VAL A 265 -17.16 -10.38 -5.84
CA VAL A 265 -17.84 -9.98 -4.61
C VAL A 265 -16.80 -9.41 -3.66
N ASP A 266 -17.07 -8.22 -3.14
CA ASP A 266 -16.24 -7.56 -2.14
C ASP A 266 -17.07 -7.30 -0.88
N GLY A 267 -16.44 -7.31 0.29
CA GLY A 267 -17.12 -6.99 1.54
C GLY A 267 -16.17 -6.61 2.67
N GLY A 268 -16.65 -5.77 3.58
CA GLY A 268 -15.89 -5.30 4.73
C GLY A 268 -16.09 -3.83 5.04
N GLY A 269 -15.05 -3.22 5.61
CA GLY A 269 -15.02 -1.81 5.96
C GLY A 269 -13.89 -1.49 6.93
N ALA A 270 -13.79 -0.21 7.26
CA ALA A 270 -13.09 0.25 8.44
C ALA A 270 -14.10 0.41 9.58
N PHE A 271 -13.72 0.07 10.81
CA PHE A 271 -14.63 0.01 11.97
C PHE A 271 -13.96 0.62 13.20
N THR A 272 -14.74 1.20 14.07
CA THR A 272 -14.35 1.64 15.42
C THR A 272 -15.21 0.97 16.48
N GLU A 273 -16.51 0.78 16.19
CA GLU A 273 -17.51 0.15 17.04
C GLU A 273 -18.20 -1.00 16.30
N ASP A 274 -18.80 -1.92 17.05
CA ASP A 274 -19.55 -3.06 16.50
C ASP A 274 -20.79 -2.65 15.70
N THR A 275 -21.26 -1.41 15.90
CA THR A 275 -22.42 -0.82 15.21
C THR A 275 -22.08 -0.17 13.87
N ASP A 276 -20.79 -0.03 13.54
CA ASP A 276 -20.36 0.55 12.27
C ASP A 276 -20.83 -0.27 11.08
N PRO A 277 -21.18 0.38 9.96
CA PRO A 277 -21.78 -0.32 8.83
C PRO A 277 -20.79 -1.27 8.15
N PHE A 278 -21.28 -2.45 7.78
CA PHE A 278 -20.58 -3.38 6.89
C PHE A 278 -20.97 -3.11 5.44
N PHE A 279 -19.97 -2.86 4.61
CA PHE A 279 -20.15 -2.56 3.19
C PHE A 279 -19.95 -3.82 2.35
N GLN A 280 -20.74 -3.97 1.28
CA GLN A 280 -20.63 -5.09 0.36
C GLN A 280 -20.97 -4.69 -1.06
N SER A 281 -20.33 -5.32 -2.02
CA SER A 281 -20.60 -5.12 -3.44
C SER A 281 -20.41 -6.40 -4.22
N ALA A 282 -21.05 -6.47 -5.37
CA ALA A 282 -20.85 -7.51 -6.37
C ALA A 282 -20.95 -6.91 -7.76
N GLY A 283 -20.15 -7.38 -8.69
CA GLY A 283 -20.11 -6.82 -10.03
C GLY A 283 -19.54 -7.76 -11.07
N LEU A 284 -19.61 -7.28 -12.30
CA LEU A 284 -19.00 -7.89 -13.47
C LEU A 284 -17.92 -6.96 -14.00
N GLY A 285 -16.85 -7.53 -14.53
CA GLY A 285 -15.74 -6.74 -15.04
C GLY A 285 -15.19 -7.27 -16.35
N LEU A 286 -14.51 -6.39 -17.05
CA LEU A 286 -13.78 -6.70 -18.28
C LEU A 286 -12.29 -6.39 -18.07
N ARG A 287 -11.42 -7.28 -18.50
CA ARG A 287 -9.96 -7.16 -18.39
C ARG A 287 -9.38 -7.25 -19.79
N TRP A 288 -8.63 -6.24 -20.18
CA TRP A 288 -7.92 -6.23 -21.46
C TRP A 288 -6.41 -6.19 -21.23
N LEU A 289 -5.72 -7.23 -21.72
CA LEU A 289 -4.26 -7.31 -21.72
C LEU A 289 -3.73 -6.51 -22.92
N SER A 290 -3.55 -5.21 -22.72
CA SER A 290 -2.96 -4.35 -23.75
C SER A 290 -1.44 -4.53 -23.82
N PRO A 291 -0.78 -4.12 -24.93
CA PRO A 291 0.69 -4.17 -25.03
C PRO A 291 1.43 -3.32 -23.99
N VAL A 292 0.76 -2.35 -23.39
CA VAL A 292 1.32 -1.40 -22.40
C VAL A 292 0.86 -1.66 -20.98
N GLY A 293 -0.01 -2.67 -20.76
CA GLY A 293 -0.50 -3.04 -19.44
C GLY A 293 -1.94 -3.52 -19.45
N GLN A 294 -2.43 -3.96 -18.29
CA GLN A 294 -3.80 -4.42 -18.13
C GLN A 294 -4.76 -3.23 -17.92
N VAL A 295 -5.79 -3.15 -18.74
CA VAL A 295 -6.94 -2.25 -18.53
C VAL A 295 -8.07 -3.01 -17.88
N ARG A 296 -8.66 -2.43 -16.84
CA ARG A 296 -9.76 -3.03 -16.07
C ARG A 296 -10.97 -2.10 -16.11
N LEU A 297 -12.14 -2.70 -16.29
CA LEU A 297 -13.46 -2.07 -16.17
C LEU A 297 -14.29 -2.96 -15.26
N ASP A 298 -14.72 -2.44 -14.14
CA ASP A 298 -15.56 -3.09 -13.13
C ASP A 298 -16.92 -2.42 -13.02
#